data_7b176f3552c8adaaefd4f1607c732b1c
#
_entry.id   7b176f3552c8adaaefd4f1607c732b1c
#
_cell.length_a   1.000
_cell.length_b   1.000
_cell.length_c   1.000
_cell.angle_alpha   90.00
_cell.angle_beta   90.00
_cell.angle_gamma   90.00
#
_symmetry.space_group_name_H-M   'P 1'
#
loop_
_entity.id
_entity.type
_entity.pdbx_description
1 polymer ?
#
loop_
_entity_poly.entity_id
_entity_poly.type
_entity_poly.pdbx_seq_one_letter_code
_entity_poly.pdbx_strand_id
1 'polypeptide(L)'
;MKRAVILTGHFPFQKRGGSILWVSEHLQKMGWHVTHATVGYSWLSLLKPDPRIAALGYTPKHGARIVTNTLTTIYSLSPIHPLRTKFPMINKFLDAYSGLFKSHWDRKLRGPLTNADLVICESGAPILLAPLLTKYAPNAARIYRVNDNIRLLNAPNVLIKAEHKNQSHFTRISSANLGLIRPFEHHNKTIDPMGIPLDRISKSRPSPYTFTKDKKIAVCAGTTQLDGHALAKIAQQRPNWQIHILGRIKPNQVPTAPNIMYHGEQEFDTLLAYVQHADIGLAPYIDSKGIEYQTTNSNRMLLYRHHGLPILGPDRLCDRNMPSIIGYSDPNALDRCEAMQRQPEAINDWSTLAIALSQNPEIVPPTVTS
;
A
#
# COMPACT_ATOMS: atom_id res chain seq x y z
N MET A 1 -21.57 -1.50 20.47
CA MET A 1 -20.23 -1.64 19.86
C MET A 1 -20.34 -1.18 18.41
N LYS A 2 -19.56 -0.18 18.00
CA LYS A 2 -19.53 0.33 16.62
C LYS A 2 -18.99 -0.74 15.66
N ARG A 3 -19.48 -0.73 14.43
CA ARG A 3 -19.18 -1.75 13.41
C ARG A 3 -18.57 -1.12 12.17
N ALA A 4 -17.38 -1.60 11.78
CA ALA A 4 -16.69 -1.19 10.57
C ALA A 4 -16.64 -2.34 9.56
N VAL A 5 -16.86 -2.04 8.29
CA VAL A 5 -16.66 -2.97 7.17
C VAL A 5 -15.50 -2.45 6.33
N ILE A 6 -14.48 -3.28 6.15
CA ILE A 6 -13.31 -2.97 5.30
C ILE A 6 -13.37 -3.85 4.06
N LEU A 7 -13.46 -3.23 2.90
CA LEU A 7 -13.38 -3.89 1.60
C LEU A 7 -12.00 -3.66 1.01
N THR A 8 -11.22 -4.72 0.85
CA THR A 8 -9.81 -4.63 0.42
C THR A 8 -9.39 -5.82 -0.43
N GLY A 9 -8.31 -5.67 -1.18
CA GLY A 9 -7.62 -6.77 -1.87
C GLY A 9 -6.62 -7.53 -1.00
N HIS A 10 -6.45 -7.15 0.27
CA HIS A 10 -5.50 -7.77 1.19
C HIS A 10 -6.18 -8.83 2.04
N PHE A 11 -5.45 -9.93 2.29
CA PHE A 11 -5.89 -10.92 3.28
C PHE A 11 -5.52 -10.45 4.68
N PRO A 12 -6.36 -10.65 5.69
CA PRO A 12 -5.95 -10.51 7.08
C PRO A 12 -4.83 -11.53 7.37
N PHE A 13 -3.92 -11.18 8.26
CA PHE A 13 -2.79 -12.04 8.67
C PHE A 13 -1.70 -12.27 7.61
N GLN A 14 -1.57 -11.37 6.64
CA GLN A 14 -0.42 -11.40 5.75
C GLN A 14 0.87 -11.10 6.50
N LYS A 15 1.94 -11.81 6.16
CA LYS A 15 3.30 -11.54 6.66
C LYS A 15 3.76 -10.09 6.39
N ARG A 16 3.29 -9.52 5.30
CA ARG A 16 3.46 -8.10 4.98
C ARG A 16 2.44 -7.26 5.74
N GLY A 17 2.93 -6.29 6.51
CA GLY A 17 2.07 -5.21 6.99
C GLY A 17 1.53 -4.41 5.80
N GLY A 18 0.22 -4.40 5.60
CA GLY A 18 -0.47 -3.51 4.65
C GLY A 18 -1.14 -2.38 5.41
N SER A 19 -1.20 -1.17 4.84
CA SER A 19 -1.81 0.00 5.49
C SER A 19 -3.21 -0.28 6.06
N ILE A 20 -4.03 -0.93 5.27
CA ILE A 20 -5.41 -1.23 5.66
C ILE A 20 -5.51 -2.30 6.76
N LEU A 21 -4.51 -3.17 6.88
CA LEU A 21 -4.45 -4.17 7.96
C LEU A 21 -4.16 -3.51 9.30
N TRP A 22 -3.24 -2.54 9.32
CA TRP A 22 -2.96 -1.72 10.50
C TRP A 22 -4.17 -0.90 10.92
N VAL A 23 -4.88 -0.28 9.94
CA VAL A 23 -6.14 0.42 10.23
C VAL A 23 -7.16 -0.54 10.84
N SER A 24 -7.31 -1.75 10.30
CA SER A 24 -8.21 -2.78 10.86
C SER A 24 -7.86 -3.11 12.30
N GLU A 25 -6.57 -3.31 12.61
CA GLU A 25 -6.10 -3.62 13.95
C GLU A 25 -6.36 -2.46 14.93
N HIS A 26 -6.06 -1.23 14.54
CA HIS A 26 -6.29 -0.07 15.40
C HIS A 26 -7.78 0.22 15.65
N LEU A 27 -8.65 0.00 14.65
CA LEU A 27 -10.09 0.08 14.88
C LEU A 27 -10.56 -0.95 15.92
N GLN A 28 -10.03 -2.18 15.88
CA GLN A 28 -10.32 -3.20 16.89
C GLN A 28 -9.84 -2.79 18.28
N LYS A 29 -8.61 -2.23 18.38
CA LYS A 29 -8.08 -1.67 19.64
C LYS A 29 -8.93 -0.51 20.20
N MET A 30 -9.60 0.23 19.32
CA MET A 30 -10.56 1.29 19.66
C MET A 30 -11.96 0.75 20.02
N GLY A 31 -12.15 -0.56 20.10
CA GLY A 31 -13.42 -1.20 20.47
C GLY A 31 -14.43 -1.35 19.33
N TRP A 32 -14.01 -1.22 18.07
CA TRP A 32 -14.86 -1.50 16.93
C TRP A 32 -14.91 -3.00 16.64
N HIS A 33 -16.07 -3.50 16.21
CA HIS A 33 -16.13 -4.78 15.51
C HIS A 33 -15.82 -4.58 14.03
N VAL A 34 -14.74 -5.17 13.55
CA VAL A 34 -14.33 -5.05 12.16
C VAL A 34 -14.73 -6.29 11.35
N THR A 35 -15.45 -6.06 10.26
CA THR A 35 -15.64 -7.08 9.22
C THR A 35 -14.68 -6.81 8.08
N HIS A 36 -13.66 -7.66 7.95
CA HIS A 36 -12.63 -7.57 6.91
C HIS A 36 -13.01 -8.47 5.74
N ALA A 37 -13.43 -7.86 4.62
CA ALA A 37 -13.82 -8.57 3.41
C ALA A 37 -12.71 -8.49 2.35
N THR A 38 -12.09 -9.64 2.06
CA THR A 38 -11.06 -9.74 1.02
C THR A 38 -11.71 -9.99 -0.33
N VAL A 39 -11.59 -9.04 -1.24
CA VAL A 39 -12.20 -9.05 -2.59
C VAL A 39 -11.11 -9.01 -3.67
N GLY A 40 -11.49 -9.27 -4.93
CA GLY A 40 -10.54 -9.21 -6.05
C GLY A 40 -9.85 -10.55 -6.34
N TYR A 41 -10.41 -11.65 -5.87
CA TYR A 41 -9.96 -13.01 -6.14
C TYR A 41 -11.05 -13.83 -6.80
N SER A 42 -10.65 -14.79 -7.63
CA SER A 42 -11.55 -15.73 -8.30
C SER A 42 -10.91 -17.11 -8.39
N TRP A 43 -11.64 -18.08 -8.95
CA TRP A 43 -11.09 -19.40 -9.27
C TRP A 43 -9.84 -19.34 -10.14
N LEU A 44 -9.71 -18.30 -10.99
CA LEU A 44 -8.50 -18.06 -11.79
C LEU A 44 -7.25 -17.79 -10.93
N SER A 45 -7.43 -17.27 -9.72
CA SER A 45 -6.33 -17.04 -8.79
C SER A 45 -5.71 -18.34 -8.25
N LEU A 46 -6.44 -19.46 -8.35
CA LEU A 46 -5.93 -20.78 -7.96
C LEU A 46 -5.12 -21.45 -9.07
N LEU A 47 -5.30 -21.03 -10.32
CA LEU A 47 -4.56 -21.55 -11.49
C LEU A 47 -3.11 -21.04 -11.53
N LYS A 48 -2.88 -19.87 -10.94
CA LYS A 48 -1.52 -19.36 -10.71
C LYS A 48 -1.32 -19.25 -9.20
N PRO A 49 -0.26 -19.84 -8.65
CA PRO A 49 0.02 -19.69 -7.22
C PRO A 49 0.06 -18.21 -6.86
N ASP A 50 -0.97 -17.71 -6.19
CA ASP A 50 -0.92 -16.37 -5.60
C ASP A 50 -0.15 -16.49 -4.29
N PRO A 51 1.02 -15.88 -4.20
CA PRO A 51 1.85 -15.98 -3.02
C PRO A 51 1.17 -15.43 -1.76
N ARG A 52 0.15 -14.57 -1.93
CA ARG A 52 -0.65 -14.05 -0.82
C ARG A 52 -1.56 -15.13 -0.25
N ILE A 53 -2.12 -16.01 -1.11
CA ILE A 53 -2.89 -17.17 -0.69
C ILE A 53 -1.97 -18.21 -0.04
N ALA A 54 -0.81 -18.47 -0.64
CA ALA A 54 0.18 -19.38 -0.09
C ALA A 54 0.69 -18.92 1.30
N ALA A 55 0.85 -17.61 1.51
CA ALA A 55 1.29 -17.05 2.78
C ALA A 55 0.27 -17.23 3.92
N LEU A 56 -0.98 -17.57 3.63
CA LEU A 56 -1.98 -17.85 4.66
C LEU A 56 -1.78 -19.22 5.34
N GLY A 57 -0.98 -20.12 4.74
CA GLY A 57 -0.77 -21.47 5.27
C GLY A 57 -2.01 -22.38 5.25
N TYR A 58 -3.14 -21.89 4.71
CA TYR A 58 -4.38 -22.65 4.54
C TYR A 58 -5.17 -22.12 3.33
N THR A 59 -5.97 -22.99 2.73
CA THR A 59 -6.93 -22.56 1.70
C THR A 59 -8.08 -21.81 2.38
N PRO A 60 -8.31 -20.52 2.08
CA PRO A 60 -9.39 -19.77 2.71
C PRO A 60 -10.74 -20.43 2.41
N LYS A 61 -11.48 -20.79 3.46
CA LYS A 61 -12.84 -21.31 3.31
C LYS A 61 -13.76 -20.18 2.87
N HIS A 62 -14.66 -20.49 1.93
CA HIS A 62 -15.68 -19.53 1.51
C HIS A 62 -16.61 -19.16 2.67
N GLY A 63 -16.95 -17.87 2.76
CA GLY A 63 -17.94 -17.35 3.70
C GLY A 63 -17.35 -16.48 4.80
N ALA A 64 -18.18 -16.16 5.77
CA ALA A 64 -17.81 -15.39 6.95
C ALA A 64 -17.22 -16.31 8.01
N ARG A 65 -16.13 -15.87 8.64
CA ARG A 65 -15.49 -16.55 9.78
C ARG A 65 -15.25 -15.54 10.89
N ILE A 66 -15.81 -15.78 12.05
CA ILE A 66 -15.48 -15.05 13.27
C ILE A 66 -14.07 -15.49 13.69
N VAL A 67 -13.15 -14.55 13.80
CA VAL A 67 -11.75 -14.80 14.20
C VAL A 67 -11.58 -14.47 15.67
N THR A 68 -12.13 -13.32 16.09
CA THR A 68 -12.15 -12.87 17.48
C THR A 68 -13.49 -12.20 17.75
N ASN A 69 -13.72 -11.79 18.99
CA ASN A 69 -14.91 -11.00 19.36
C ASN A 69 -14.98 -9.64 18.63
N THR A 70 -13.87 -9.16 18.10
CA THR A 70 -13.76 -7.87 17.40
C THR A 70 -13.45 -8.00 15.91
N LEU A 71 -13.23 -9.22 15.39
CA LEU A 71 -12.86 -9.44 13.99
C LEU A 71 -13.65 -10.57 13.35
N THR A 72 -14.36 -10.24 12.29
CA THR A 72 -14.95 -11.19 11.34
C THR A 72 -14.24 -11.05 10.00
N THR A 73 -13.85 -12.17 9.38
CA THR A 73 -13.29 -12.16 8.03
C THR A 73 -14.28 -12.75 7.04
N ILE A 74 -14.37 -12.14 5.87
CA ILE A 74 -15.15 -12.65 4.75
C ILE A 74 -14.20 -12.88 3.58
N TYR A 75 -14.18 -14.10 3.10
CA TYR A 75 -13.43 -14.49 1.91
C TYR A 75 -14.34 -15.26 0.94
N SER A 76 -14.23 -14.96 -0.34
CA SER A 76 -14.94 -15.72 -1.35
C SER A 76 -14.27 -15.60 -2.72
N LEU A 77 -14.03 -16.74 -3.34
CA LEU A 77 -13.61 -16.79 -4.74
C LEU A 77 -14.81 -16.46 -5.61
N SER A 78 -14.76 -15.33 -6.28
CA SER A 78 -15.75 -14.97 -7.30
C SER A 78 -15.55 -15.81 -8.57
N PRO A 79 -16.57 -15.97 -9.43
CA PRO A 79 -16.38 -16.62 -10.72
C PRO A 79 -15.28 -15.99 -11.54
N ILE A 80 -15.29 -14.65 -11.63
CA ILE A 80 -14.28 -13.85 -12.31
C ILE A 80 -13.97 -12.63 -11.43
N HIS A 81 -12.70 -12.20 -11.39
CA HIS A 81 -12.31 -10.94 -10.79
C HIS A 81 -11.69 -10.01 -11.85
N PRO A 82 -11.70 -8.70 -11.64
CA PRO A 82 -11.02 -7.77 -12.53
C PRO A 82 -9.54 -8.10 -12.63
N LEU A 83 -9.07 -8.41 -13.83
CA LEU A 83 -7.67 -8.67 -14.12
C LEU A 83 -7.30 -8.09 -15.47
N ARG A 84 -6.03 -7.76 -15.67
CA ARG A 84 -5.49 -7.31 -16.93
C ARG A 84 -4.60 -8.37 -17.53
N THR A 85 -4.84 -8.69 -18.80
CA THR A 85 -4.03 -9.60 -19.59
C THR A 85 -3.25 -8.83 -20.67
N LYS A 86 -2.35 -9.53 -21.37
CA LYS A 86 -1.67 -8.96 -22.55
C LYS A 86 -2.58 -8.86 -23.78
N PHE A 87 -3.76 -9.49 -23.73
CA PHE A 87 -4.67 -9.60 -24.88
C PHE A 87 -5.84 -8.62 -24.73
N PRO A 88 -5.93 -7.56 -25.58
CA PRO A 88 -6.98 -6.54 -25.47
C PRO A 88 -8.41 -7.07 -25.59
N MET A 89 -8.66 -8.07 -26.45
CA MET A 89 -9.99 -8.67 -26.61
C MET A 89 -10.44 -9.40 -25.34
N ILE A 90 -9.53 -10.14 -24.71
CA ILE A 90 -9.82 -10.81 -23.42
C ILE A 90 -10.14 -9.77 -22.36
N ASN A 91 -9.41 -8.65 -22.30
CA ASN A 91 -9.67 -7.58 -21.36
C ASN A 91 -11.07 -6.97 -21.54
N LYS A 92 -11.52 -6.75 -22.78
CA LYS A 92 -12.90 -6.27 -23.06
C LYS A 92 -13.95 -7.26 -22.57
N PHE A 93 -13.73 -8.55 -22.80
CA PHE A 93 -14.62 -9.60 -22.28
C PHE A 93 -14.68 -9.60 -20.76
N LEU A 94 -13.53 -9.57 -20.10
CA LEU A 94 -13.44 -9.53 -18.62
C LEU A 94 -14.10 -8.29 -18.04
N ASP A 95 -13.95 -7.13 -18.70
CA ASP A 95 -14.61 -5.89 -18.32
C ASP A 95 -16.14 -6.00 -18.40
N ALA A 96 -16.66 -6.64 -19.44
CA ALA A 96 -18.10 -6.86 -19.61
C ALA A 96 -18.70 -7.77 -18.50
N TYR A 97 -17.93 -8.74 -18.01
CA TYR A 97 -18.36 -9.66 -16.95
C TYR A 97 -18.18 -9.10 -15.52
N SER A 98 -17.72 -7.86 -15.37
CA SER A 98 -17.56 -7.22 -14.06
C SER A 98 -18.85 -7.13 -13.23
N GLY A 99 -20.02 -7.14 -13.90
CA GLY A 99 -21.34 -7.21 -13.23
C GLY A 99 -21.53 -8.46 -12.36
N LEU A 100 -21.00 -9.61 -12.80
CA LEU A 100 -21.06 -10.87 -12.04
C LEU A 100 -20.28 -10.77 -10.73
N PHE A 101 -19.19 -10.02 -10.71
CA PHE A 101 -18.41 -9.77 -9.50
C PHE A 101 -19.25 -9.08 -8.43
N LYS A 102 -20.00 -8.04 -8.78
CA LYS A 102 -20.91 -7.32 -7.87
C LYS A 102 -22.02 -8.25 -7.37
N SER A 103 -22.69 -9.00 -8.26
CA SER A 103 -23.77 -9.92 -7.90
C SER A 103 -23.30 -11.05 -6.96
N HIS A 104 -22.08 -11.54 -7.16
CA HIS A 104 -21.47 -12.53 -6.27
C HIS A 104 -21.30 -12.01 -4.83
N TRP A 105 -20.92 -10.74 -4.67
CA TRP A 105 -20.67 -10.11 -3.38
C TRP A 105 -21.95 -9.57 -2.71
N ASP A 106 -23.02 -9.31 -3.45
CA ASP A 106 -24.27 -8.71 -2.94
C ASP A 106 -24.81 -9.46 -1.72
N ARG A 107 -25.01 -10.79 -1.87
CA ARG A 107 -25.53 -11.63 -0.77
C ARG A 107 -24.61 -11.65 0.45
N LYS A 108 -23.30 -11.69 0.23
CA LYS A 108 -22.30 -11.84 1.30
C LYS A 108 -22.09 -10.57 2.11
N LEU A 109 -22.27 -9.42 1.49
CA LEU A 109 -22.04 -8.12 2.11
C LEU A 109 -23.32 -7.49 2.68
N ARG A 110 -24.50 -7.95 2.29
CA ARG A 110 -25.77 -7.39 2.76
C ARG A 110 -25.83 -7.26 4.29
N GLY A 111 -25.67 -8.34 5.02
CA GLY A 111 -25.76 -8.33 6.49
C GLY A 111 -24.70 -7.44 7.15
N PRO A 112 -23.40 -7.59 6.84
CA PRO A 112 -22.37 -6.72 7.37
C PRO A 112 -22.59 -5.22 7.06
N LEU A 113 -22.97 -4.88 5.83
CA LEU A 113 -23.20 -3.49 5.43
C LEU A 113 -24.42 -2.87 6.09
N THR A 114 -25.52 -3.62 6.23
CA THR A 114 -26.75 -3.10 6.87
C THR A 114 -26.53 -2.64 8.31
N ASN A 115 -25.56 -3.26 8.99
CA ASN A 115 -25.24 -2.97 10.39
C ASN A 115 -23.96 -2.13 10.56
N ALA A 116 -23.43 -1.57 9.47
CA ALA A 116 -22.18 -0.82 9.53
C ALA A 116 -22.40 0.64 9.94
N ASP A 117 -21.55 1.15 10.83
CA ASP A 117 -21.41 2.58 11.11
C ASP A 117 -20.35 3.22 10.20
N LEU A 118 -19.37 2.43 9.77
CA LEU A 118 -18.24 2.83 8.93
C LEU A 118 -17.98 1.79 7.84
N VAL A 119 -17.80 2.23 6.61
CA VAL A 119 -17.34 1.39 5.50
C VAL A 119 -16.09 2.02 4.89
N ILE A 120 -14.99 1.29 4.88
CA ILE A 120 -13.74 1.70 4.20
C ILE A 120 -13.58 0.83 2.97
N CYS A 121 -13.58 1.45 1.81
CA CYS A 121 -13.35 0.80 0.53
C CYS A 121 -11.97 1.21 0.02
N GLU A 122 -11.03 0.27 0.02
CA GLU A 122 -9.68 0.52 -0.47
C GLU A 122 -9.64 0.56 -2.00
N SER A 123 -8.72 1.34 -2.58
CA SER A 123 -8.52 1.42 -4.03
C SER A 123 -8.26 0.05 -4.66
N GLY A 124 -8.75 -0.15 -5.88
CA GLY A 124 -8.67 -1.42 -6.62
C GLY A 124 -10.02 -2.10 -6.80
N ALA A 125 -10.05 -3.44 -6.78
CA ALA A 125 -11.27 -4.23 -7.04
C ALA A 125 -12.49 -3.87 -6.16
N PRO A 126 -12.35 -3.46 -4.89
CA PRO A 126 -13.45 -3.03 -4.04
C PRO A 126 -14.34 -1.94 -4.64
N ILE A 127 -13.80 -1.05 -5.49
CA ILE A 127 -14.56 0.05 -6.12
C ILE A 127 -15.79 -0.41 -6.90
N LEU A 128 -15.76 -1.63 -7.45
CA LEU A 128 -16.91 -2.21 -8.17
C LEU A 128 -18.10 -2.51 -7.25
N LEU A 129 -17.87 -2.58 -5.95
CA LEU A 129 -18.89 -2.85 -4.94
C LEU A 129 -19.52 -1.58 -4.38
N ALA A 130 -19.04 -0.40 -4.77
CA ALA A 130 -19.54 0.88 -4.27
C ALA A 130 -21.07 1.05 -4.34
N PRO A 131 -21.80 0.62 -5.38
CA PRO A 131 -23.26 0.68 -5.39
C PRO A 131 -23.94 -0.12 -4.28
N LEU A 132 -23.30 -1.18 -3.76
CA LEU A 132 -23.83 -1.95 -2.63
C LEU A 132 -23.74 -1.16 -1.31
N LEU A 133 -22.76 -0.26 -1.20
CA LEU A 133 -22.57 0.58 -0.02
C LEU A 133 -23.75 1.54 0.14
N THR A 134 -24.16 2.21 -0.92
CA THR A 134 -25.34 3.09 -0.89
C THR A 134 -26.62 2.29 -0.67
N LYS A 135 -26.71 1.09 -1.26
CA LYS A 135 -27.90 0.23 -1.14
C LYS A 135 -28.12 -0.29 0.28
N TYR A 136 -27.06 -0.72 0.98
CA TYR A 136 -27.17 -1.44 2.25
C TYR A 136 -26.66 -0.68 3.47
N ALA A 137 -25.84 0.35 3.27
CA ALA A 137 -25.27 1.18 4.34
C ALA A 137 -25.50 2.68 4.05
N PRO A 138 -26.74 3.14 3.76
CA PRO A 138 -27.00 4.53 3.38
C PRO A 138 -26.59 5.52 4.47
N ASN A 139 -26.73 5.13 5.74
CA ASN A 139 -26.47 5.99 6.90
C ASN A 139 -25.04 5.86 7.45
N ALA A 140 -24.24 4.91 6.94
CA ALA A 140 -22.85 4.73 7.36
C ALA A 140 -21.93 5.79 6.75
N ALA A 141 -20.85 6.13 7.45
CA ALA A 141 -19.71 6.80 6.83
C ALA A 141 -19.09 5.88 5.79
N ARG A 142 -19.09 6.25 4.52
CA ARG A 142 -18.58 5.46 3.40
C ARG A 142 -17.36 6.14 2.82
N ILE A 143 -16.19 5.61 3.10
CA ILE A 143 -14.91 6.21 2.74
C ILE A 143 -14.28 5.42 1.60
N TYR A 144 -13.90 6.12 0.53
CA TYR A 144 -12.99 5.58 -0.48
C TYR A 144 -11.57 5.96 -0.11
N ARG A 145 -10.76 4.95 0.25
CA ARG A 145 -9.35 5.15 0.61
C ARG A 145 -8.46 4.91 -0.59
N VAL A 146 -7.90 5.99 -1.13
CA VAL A 146 -6.98 5.98 -2.28
C VAL A 146 -5.55 5.83 -1.76
N ASN A 147 -5.05 4.60 -1.78
CA ASN A 147 -3.69 4.27 -1.35
C ASN A 147 -2.68 4.32 -2.49
N ASP A 148 -3.12 4.01 -3.71
CA ASP A 148 -2.25 3.88 -4.88
C ASP A 148 -2.85 4.55 -6.12
N ASN A 149 -1.97 4.98 -7.03
CA ASN A 149 -2.37 5.32 -8.39
C ASN A 149 -2.55 4.02 -9.18
N ILE A 150 -3.79 3.52 -9.25
CA ILE A 150 -4.09 2.25 -9.92
C ILE A 150 -3.74 2.23 -11.41
N ARG A 151 -3.61 3.40 -12.05
CA ARG A 151 -3.18 3.53 -13.45
C ARG A 151 -1.71 3.15 -13.60
N LEU A 152 -0.86 3.55 -12.66
CA LEU A 152 0.56 3.18 -12.63
C LEU A 152 0.76 1.70 -12.30
N LEU A 153 -0.18 1.08 -11.61
CA LEU A 153 -0.17 -0.34 -11.29
C LEU A 153 -0.76 -1.22 -12.41
N ASN A 154 -0.99 -0.66 -13.60
CA ASN A 154 -1.59 -1.37 -14.73
C ASN A 154 -2.92 -2.04 -14.39
N ALA A 155 -3.75 -1.39 -13.59
CA ALA A 155 -5.08 -1.90 -13.25
C ALA A 155 -5.96 -2.08 -14.51
N PRO A 156 -6.92 -3.02 -14.49
CA PRO A 156 -7.92 -3.16 -15.53
C PRO A 156 -8.69 -1.86 -15.79
N ASN A 157 -9.02 -1.59 -17.04
CA ASN A 157 -9.74 -0.35 -17.41
C ASN A 157 -11.09 -0.22 -16.70
N VAL A 158 -11.76 -1.34 -16.41
CA VAL A 158 -13.03 -1.34 -15.68
C VAL A 158 -12.87 -0.72 -14.27
N LEU A 159 -11.74 -0.95 -13.59
CA LEU A 159 -11.47 -0.35 -12.28
C LEU A 159 -11.21 1.15 -12.39
N ILE A 160 -10.43 1.56 -13.40
CA ILE A 160 -10.14 2.98 -13.66
C ILE A 160 -11.43 3.76 -13.96
N LYS A 161 -12.31 3.18 -14.78
CA LYS A 161 -13.63 3.77 -15.08
C LYS A 161 -14.55 3.77 -13.86
N ALA A 162 -14.52 2.69 -13.07
CA ALA A 162 -15.34 2.57 -11.86
C ALA A 162 -14.91 3.58 -10.79
N GLU A 163 -13.61 3.85 -10.65
CA GLU A 163 -13.09 4.88 -9.75
C GLU A 163 -13.72 6.26 -10.03
N HIS A 164 -13.78 6.62 -11.31
CA HIS A 164 -14.39 7.89 -11.71
C HIS A 164 -15.92 7.88 -11.57
N LYS A 165 -16.58 6.80 -12.00
CA LYS A 165 -18.04 6.70 -12.03
C LYS A 165 -18.67 6.58 -10.64
N ASN A 166 -18.01 5.88 -9.72
CA ASN A 166 -18.59 5.43 -8.45
C ASN A 166 -18.29 6.34 -7.25
N GLN A 167 -17.63 7.50 -7.46
CA GLN A 167 -17.23 8.36 -6.35
C GLN A 167 -18.44 8.94 -5.56
N SER A 168 -19.59 9.13 -6.18
CA SER A 168 -20.82 9.60 -5.52
C SER A 168 -21.43 8.61 -4.52
N HIS A 169 -21.00 7.35 -4.54
CA HIS A 169 -21.42 6.36 -3.53
C HIS A 169 -20.74 6.53 -2.18
N PHE A 170 -19.68 7.33 -2.12
CA PHE A 170 -18.93 7.60 -0.89
C PHE A 170 -19.35 8.90 -0.25
N THR A 171 -19.26 8.97 1.07
CA THR A 171 -19.44 10.20 1.84
C THR A 171 -18.16 11.03 1.89
N ARG A 172 -17.01 10.37 1.66
CA ARG A 172 -15.68 10.97 1.68
C ARG A 172 -14.69 10.20 0.83
N ILE A 173 -13.79 10.92 0.17
CA ILE A 173 -12.59 10.34 -0.46
C ILE A 173 -11.38 10.75 0.35
N SER A 174 -10.59 9.77 0.78
CA SER A 174 -9.42 9.92 1.63
C SER A 174 -8.16 9.46 0.91
N SER A 175 -7.08 10.22 1.02
CA SER A 175 -5.76 9.82 0.55
C SER A 175 -4.67 10.43 1.43
N ALA A 176 -3.47 9.84 1.41
CA ALA A 176 -2.31 10.45 2.06
C ALA A 176 -1.62 11.51 1.19
N ASN A 177 -2.02 11.65 -0.06
CA ASN A 177 -1.31 12.49 -1.03
C ASN A 177 -2.28 13.33 -1.86
N LEU A 178 -1.98 14.63 -1.98
CA LEU A 178 -2.77 15.55 -2.78
C LEU A 178 -2.81 15.15 -4.27
N GLY A 179 -1.70 14.65 -4.81
CA GLY A 179 -1.61 14.21 -6.20
C GLY A 179 -2.55 13.05 -6.52
N LEU A 180 -2.76 12.13 -5.56
CA LEU A 180 -3.69 11.01 -5.72
C LEU A 180 -5.15 11.42 -5.61
N ILE A 181 -5.48 12.40 -4.75
CA ILE A 181 -6.87 12.80 -4.49
C ILE A 181 -7.38 13.88 -5.45
N ARG A 182 -6.46 14.67 -6.03
CA ARG A 182 -6.79 15.77 -6.95
C ARG A 182 -7.67 15.36 -8.14
N PRO A 183 -7.47 14.19 -8.79
CA PRO A 183 -8.28 13.79 -9.94
C PRO A 183 -9.74 13.48 -9.63
N PHE A 184 -10.13 13.36 -8.36
CA PHE A 184 -11.50 13.05 -7.97
C PHE A 184 -12.35 14.33 -7.89
N GLU A 185 -13.55 14.26 -8.46
CA GLU A 185 -14.55 15.35 -8.46
C GLU A 185 -15.55 15.17 -7.31
N HIS A 186 -15.05 15.04 -6.09
CA HIS A 186 -15.87 14.82 -4.91
C HIS A 186 -15.81 16.03 -3.97
N HIS A 187 -16.97 16.44 -3.41
CA HIS A 187 -17.07 17.62 -2.55
C HIS A 187 -16.35 17.45 -1.21
N ASN A 188 -16.28 16.23 -0.68
CA ASN A 188 -15.61 15.92 0.58
C ASN A 188 -14.36 15.07 0.31
N LYS A 189 -13.21 15.72 0.29
CA LYS A 189 -11.88 15.11 0.10
C LYS A 189 -10.98 15.43 1.28
N THR A 190 -10.30 14.43 1.84
CA THR A 190 -9.38 14.62 2.98
C THR A 190 -7.99 14.08 2.68
N ILE A 191 -6.99 14.80 3.20
CA ILE A 191 -5.62 14.31 3.24
C ILE A 191 -5.40 13.69 4.62
N ASP A 192 -5.39 12.37 4.63
CA ASP A 192 -5.17 11.56 5.83
C ASP A 192 -3.85 10.80 5.66
N PRO A 193 -2.75 11.26 6.28
CA PRO A 193 -1.41 10.72 6.08
C PRO A 193 -1.31 9.24 6.42
N MET A 194 -0.41 8.55 5.74
CA MET A 194 -0.03 7.18 6.09
C MET A 194 0.73 7.17 7.41
N GLY A 195 0.74 6.02 8.06
CA GLY A 195 1.48 5.79 9.28
C GLY A 195 2.54 4.69 9.13
N ILE A 196 3.25 4.46 10.23
CA ILE A 196 4.14 3.32 10.45
C ILE A 196 3.81 2.70 11.82
N PRO A 197 4.09 1.42 12.06
CA PRO A 197 3.82 0.79 13.37
C PRO A 197 4.91 1.16 14.37
N LEU A 198 4.76 2.32 15.02
CA LEU A 198 5.77 2.90 15.91
C LEU A 198 6.13 1.97 17.07
N ASP A 199 5.17 1.23 17.63
CA ASP A 199 5.36 0.23 18.69
C ASP A 199 6.32 -0.90 18.29
N ARG A 200 6.39 -1.20 17.01
CA ARG A 200 7.33 -2.20 16.46
C ARG A 200 8.66 -1.58 16.04
N ILE A 201 8.63 -0.41 15.44
CA ILE A 201 9.81 0.25 14.86
C ILE A 201 10.75 0.75 15.96
N SER A 202 10.22 1.24 17.07
CA SER A 202 11.00 1.73 18.22
C SER A 202 11.84 0.65 18.93
N LYS A 203 11.56 -0.64 18.64
CA LYS A 203 12.34 -1.73 19.23
C LYS A 203 13.74 -1.79 18.62
N SER A 204 14.76 -1.82 19.46
CA SER A 204 16.12 -2.09 19.02
C SER A 204 16.24 -3.54 18.53
N ARG A 205 16.95 -3.73 17.42
CA ARG A 205 17.21 -5.04 16.80
C ARG A 205 18.70 -5.22 16.59
N PRO A 206 19.21 -6.46 16.64
CA PRO A 206 20.59 -6.72 16.26
C PRO A 206 20.79 -6.42 14.77
N SER A 207 22.00 -5.94 14.43
CA SER A 207 22.35 -5.72 13.02
C SER A 207 22.34 -7.03 12.24
N PRO A 208 21.67 -7.09 11.10
CA PRO A 208 21.68 -8.26 10.22
C PRO A 208 22.92 -8.28 9.31
N TYR A 209 23.74 -7.24 9.36
CA TYR A 209 24.89 -7.08 8.49
C TYR A 209 26.14 -7.65 9.12
N THR A 210 26.94 -8.37 8.31
CA THR A 210 28.31 -8.72 8.70
C THR A 210 29.13 -7.43 8.62
N PHE A 211 29.67 -7.02 9.75
CA PHE A 211 30.42 -5.78 9.86
C PHE A 211 31.67 -5.80 8.98
N THR A 212 31.75 -4.89 8.04
CA THR A 212 32.97 -4.60 7.25
C THR A 212 33.26 -3.11 7.42
N LYS A 213 34.38 -2.82 8.09
CA LYS A 213 34.75 -1.49 8.60
C LYS A 213 34.71 -0.35 7.55
N ASP A 214 34.85 -0.69 6.26
CA ASP A 214 35.03 0.29 5.18
C ASP A 214 33.91 0.26 4.13
N LYS A 215 32.79 -0.44 4.41
CA LYS A 215 31.69 -0.57 3.46
C LYS A 215 30.47 0.20 3.91
N LYS A 216 29.87 0.96 2.99
CA LYS A 216 28.54 1.58 3.19
C LYS A 216 27.45 0.56 2.92
N ILE A 217 26.47 0.53 3.77
CA ILE A 217 25.30 -0.35 3.68
C ILE A 217 24.14 0.39 3.03
N ALA A 218 23.74 -0.04 1.84
CA ALA A 218 22.57 0.51 1.15
C ALA A 218 21.45 -0.53 1.11
N VAL A 219 20.22 -0.14 1.49
CA VAL A 219 19.08 -1.05 1.56
C VAL A 219 17.96 -0.65 0.61
N CYS A 220 17.46 -1.61 -0.16
CA CYS A 220 16.22 -1.52 -0.95
C CYS A 220 15.14 -2.37 -0.26
N ALA A 221 14.35 -1.75 0.63
CA ALA A 221 13.32 -2.41 1.41
C ALA A 221 11.97 -2.43 0.68
N GLY A 222 11.82 -3.30 -0.28
CA GLY A 222 10.63 -3.44 -1.13
C GLY A 222 10.93 -3.29 -2.61
N THR A 223 10.12 -3.94 -3.44
CA THR A 223 10.40 -4.14 -4.87
C THR A 223 9.26 -3.71 -5.79
N THR A 224 8.29 -2.94 -5.26
CA THR A 224 7.21 -2.37 -6.07
C THR A 224 7.79 -1.37 -7.07
N GLN A 225 7.46 -1.54 -8.35
CA GLN A 225 7.95 -0.69 -9.46
C GLN A 225 9.47 -0.54 -9.48
N LEU A 226 10.19 -1.64 -9.21
CA LEU A 226 11.64 -1.65 -9.11
C LEU A 226 12.31 -1.39 -10.46
N ASP A 227 13.21 -0.41 -10.50
CA ASP A 227 14.18 -0.21 -11.57
C ASP A 227 15.47 -0.98 -11.26
N GLY A 228 15.58 -2.18 -11.81
CA GLY A 228 16.78 -3.02 -11.66
C GLY A 228 18.01 -2.45 -12.36
N HIS A 229 17.82 -1.66 -13.42
CA HIS A 229 18.95 -1.02 -14.14
C HIS A 229 19.57 0.07 -13.30
N ALA A 230 18.76 0.90 -12.63
CA ALA A 230 19.27 1.90 -11.70
C ALA A 230 20.09 1.25 -10.58
N LEU A 231 19.61 0.16 -9.99
CA LEU A 231 20.37 -0.57 -8.97
C LEU A 231 21.70 -1.12 -9.49
N ALA A 232 21.71 -1.73 -10.69
CA ALA A 232 22.94 -2.25 -11.30
C ALA A 232 23.95 -1.13 -11.54
N LYS A 233 23.49 0.03 -12.03
CA LYS A 233 24.34 1.22 -12.24
C LYS A 233 24.95 1.73 -10.94
N ILE A 234 24.15 1.85 -9.88
CA ILE A 234 24.62 2.25 -8.54
C ILE A 234 25.69 1.27 -8.05
N ALA A 235 25.44 -0.04 -8.17
CA ALA A 235 26.37 -1.07 -7.75
C ALA A 235 27.73 -0.98 -8.47
N GLN A 236 27.73 -0.71 -9.75
CA GLN A 236 28.96 -0.51 -10.55
C GLN A 236 29.72 0.77 -10.14
N GLN A 237 29.01 1.85 -9.87
CA GLN A 237 29.60 3.13 -9.47
C GLN A 237 30.14 3.14 -8.04
N ARG A 238 29.63 2.25 -7.18
CA ARG A 238 30.01 2.15 -5.76
C ARG A 238 30.33 0.70 -5.39
N PRO A 239 31.45 0.14 -5.86
CA PRO A 239 31.86 -1.23 -5.55
C PRO A 239 32.14 -1.44 -4.05
N ASN A 240 32.41 -0.35 -3.31
CA ASN A 240 32.58 -0.35 -1.86
C ASN A 240 31.24 -0.33 -1.08
N TRP A 241 30.08 -0.20 -1.74
CA TRP A 241 28.81 -0.38 -1.07
C TRP A 241 28.40 -1.86 -1.00
N GLN A 242 27.68 -2.23 0.05
CA GLN A 242 26.90 -3.46 0.11
C GLN A 242 25.43 -3.11 -0.10
N ILE A 243 24.85 -3.59 -1.18
CA ILE A 243 23.47 -3.30 -1.56
C ILE A 243 22.59 -4.49 -1.22
N HIS A 244 21.70 -4.32 -0.26
CA HIS A 244 20.79 -5.35 0.21
C HIS A 244 19.38 -5.10 -0.35
N ILE A 245 18.82 -6.09 -1.07
CA ILE A 245 17.50 -6.00 -1.68
C ILE A 245 16.57 -6.97 -0.96
N LEU A 246 15.50 -6.44 -0.36
CA LEU A 246 14.46 -7.20 0.31
C LEU A 246 13.12 -7.02 -0.41
N GLY A 247 12.46 -8.11 -0.71
CA GLY A 247 11.17 -8.11 -1.39
C GLY A 247 11.13 -9.15 -2.50
N ARG A 248 9.98 -9.25 -3.17
CA ARG A 248 9.79 -10.25 -4.22
C ARG A 248 10.16 -9.68 -5.58
N ILE A 249 11.16 -10.27 -6.22
CA ILE A 249 11.56 -9.99 -7.61
C ILE A 249 11.44 -11.28 -8.42
N LYS A 250 11.05 -11.17 -9.67
CA LYS A 250 11.15 -12.32 -10.59
C LYS A 250 12.65 -12.67 -10.80
N PRO A 251 13.02 -13.95 -10.85
CA PRO A 251 14.43 -14.34 -10.92
C PRO A 251 15.23 -13.66 -12.03
N ASN A 252 14.60 -13.47 -13.21
CA ASN A 252 15.21 -12.81 -14.37
C ASN A 252 15.25 -11.26 -14.27
N GLN A 253 14.78 -10.68 -13.19
CA GLN A 253 14.77 -9.23 -12.96
C GLN A 253 15.64 -8.84 -11.76
N VAL A 254 16.27 -9.80 -11.09
CA VAL A 254 17.22 -9.52 -10.02
C VAL A 254 18.48 -8.93 -10.64
N PRO A 255 18.86 -7.69 -10.29
CA PRO A 255 20.13 -7.14 -10.79
C PRO A 255 21.28 -7.94 -10.19
N THR A 256 22.26 -8.26 -11.03
CA THR A 256 23.45 -9.02 -10.63
C THR A 256 24.67 -8.11 -10.61
N ALA A 257 25.31 -8.03 -9.44
CA ALA A 257 26.63 -7.43 -9.27
C ALA A 257 27.28 -8.04 -8.02
N PRO A 258 28.62 -8.06 -7.92
CA PRO A 258 29.32 -8.70 -6.79
C PRO A 258 28.95 -8.13 -5.41
N ASN A 259 28.50 -6.89 -5.37
CA ASN A 259 28.13 -6.18 -4.16
C ASN A 259 26.59 -6.05 -3.95
N ILE A 260 25.78 -6.81 -4.71
CA ILE A 260 24.33 -6.91 -4.51
C ILE A 260 24.00 -8.23 -3.82
N MET A 261 23.29 -8.15 -2.69
CA MET A 261 22.76 -9.28 -1.95
C MET A 261 21.22 -9.25 -2.03
N TYR A 262 20.63 -10.27 -2.68
CA TYR A 262 19.18 -10.44 -2.75
C TYR A 262 18.69 -11.42 -1.70
N HIS A 263 17.81 -10.96 -0.80
CA HIS A 263 17.30 -11.72 0.33
C HIS A 263 15.88 -12.29 0.13
N GLY A 264 15.25 -11.98 -1.01
CA GLY A 264 13.86 -12.37 -1.20
C GLY A 264 12.88 -11.62 -0.29
N GLU A 265 11.70 -12.18 -0.12
CA GLU A 265 10.68 -11.62 0.78
C GLU A 265 10.99 -12.00 2.22
N GLN A 266 11.09 -10.99 3.08
CA GLN A 266 11.41 -11.15 4.50
C GLN A 266 10.20 -10.83 5.37
N GLU A 267 10.19 -11.38 6.60
CA GLU A 267 9.28 -10.97 7.65
C GLU A 267 9.50 -9.48 7.99
N PHE A 268 8.42 -8.81 8.41
CA PHE A 268 8.47 -7.36 8.63
C PHE A 268 9.52 -6.95 9.67
N ASP A 269 9.68 -7.71 10.77
CA ASP A 269 10.67 -7.41 11.80
C ASP A 269 12.11 -7.59 11.30
N THR A 270 12.36 -8.57 10.43
CA THR A 270 13.65 -8.74 9.74
C THR A 270 13.92 -7.54 8.84
N LEU A 271 12.93 -7.10 8.03
CA LEU A 271 13.07 -5.92 7.19
C LEU A 271 13.40 -4.67 8.01
N LEU A 272 12.76 -4.50 9.18
CA LEU A 272 13.04 -3.38 10.08
C LEU A 272 14.50 -3.39 10.56
N ALA A 273 15.06 -4.57 10.88
CA ALA A 273 16.47 -4.68 11.27
C ALA A 273 17.41 -4.19 10.15
N TYR A 274 17.11 -4.58 8.90
CA TYR A 274 17.89 -4.09 7.74
C TYR A 274 17.81 -2.58 7.59
N VAL A 275 16.62 -1.98 7.71
CA VAL A 275 16.47 -0.51 7.59
C VAL A 275 17.12 0.23 8.75
N GLN A 276 16.98 -0.27 9.98
CA GLN A 276 17.50 0.36 11.19
C GLN A 276 19.02 0.54 11.15
N HIS A 277 19.73 -0.42 10.55
CA HIS A 277 21.19 -0.47 10.53
C HIS A 277 21.82 -0.07 9.18
N ALA A 278 21.03 0.27 8.16
CA ALA A 278 21.55 0.73 6.87
C ALA A 278 22.05 2.17 6.94
N ASP A 279 23.02 2.54 6.12
CA ASP A 279 23.51 3.90 5.96
C ASP A 279 22.64 4.68 4.96
N ILE A 280 22.16 4.02 3.91
CA ILE A 280 21.48 4.64 2.77
C ILE A 280 20.20 3.85 2.42
N GLY A 281 19.12 4.56 2.20
CA GLY A 281 17.87 4.02 1.66
C GLY A 281 17.83 4.10 0.14
N LEU A 282 17.65 2.98 -0.55
CA LEU A 282 17.49 2.96 -2.00
C LEU A 282 16.01 2.88 -2.37
N ALA A 283 15.54 3.85 -3.14
CA ALA A 283 14.18 3.94 -3.65
C ALA A 283 14.15 3.90 -5.19
N PRO A 284 14.66 2.83 -5.81
CA PRO A 284 14.83 2.72 -7.25
C PRO A 284 13.49 2.40 -7.93
N TYR A 285 12.60 3.38 -7.94
CA TYR A 285 11.36 3.28 -8.69
C TYR A 285 11.59 3.54 -10.18
N ILE A 286 10.82 2.87 -11.02
CA ILE A 286 10.73 3.23 -12.44
C ILE A 286 10.27 4.68 -12.52
N ASP A 287 11.07 5.55 -13.16
CA ASP A 287 10.75 6.96 -13.31
C ASP A 287 9.58 7.14 -14.29
N SER A 288 8.39 7.34 -13.74
CA SER A 288 7.16 7.53 -14.48
C SER A 288 6.36 8.70 -13.90
N LYS A 289 5.67 9.44 -14.77
CA LYS A 289 4.80 10.54 -14.35
C LYS A 289 3.76 10.04 -13.33
N GLY A 290 3.71 10.69 -12.18
CA GLY A 290 2.78 10.37 -11.11
C GLY A 290 3.37 9.44 -10.04
N ILE A 291 4.67 9.08 -10.11
CA ILE A 291 5.34 8.27 -9.08
C ILE A 291 5.58 9.07 -7.77
N GLU A 292 5.48 10.38 -7.85
CA GLU A 292 5.77 11.33 -6.75
C GLU A 292 5.01 11.00 -5.46
N TYR A 293 3.81 10.41 -5.57
CA TYR A 293 3.01 10.02 -4.41
C TYR A 293 3.70 9.00 -3.49
N GLN A 294 4.67 8.25 -4.01
CA GLN A 294 5.38 7.24 -3.23
C GLN A 294 6.16 7.84 -2.05
N THR A 295 6.54 9.12 -2.12
CA THR A 295 7.25 9.81 -1.02
C THR A 295 6.46 9.78 0.30
N THR A 296 5.13 9.81 0.22
CA THR A 296 4.22 9.86 1.37
C THR A 296 3.38 8.59 1.55
N ASN A 297 3.30 7.73 0.54
CA ASN A 297 2.47 6.53 0.56
C ASN A 297 3.25 5.22 0.71
N SER A 298 4.51 5.20 0.29
CA SER A 298 5.30 3.98 0.36
C SER A 298 5.82 3.70 1.77
N ASN A 299 5.54 2.51 2.31
CA ASN A 299 6.12 2.07 3.58
C ASN A 299 7.66 2.17 3.57
N ARG A 300 8.30 1.85 2.45
CA ARG A 300 9.75 1.98 2.26
C ARG A 300 10.22 3.42 2.52
N MET A 301 9.57 4.40 1.88
CA MET A 301 9.93 5.81 2.04
C MET A 301 9.67 6.29 3.47
N LEU A 302 8.54 5.93 4.06
CA LEU A 302 8.20 6.31 5.43
C LEU A 302 9.19 5.72 6.44
N LEU A 303 9.61 4.46 6.27
CA LEU A 303 10.62 3.85 7.13
C LEU A 303 11.99 4.52 6.99
N TYR A 304 12.42 4.84 5.78
CA TYR A 304 13.69 5.53 5.57
C TYR A 304 13.69 6.92 6.21
N ARG A 305 12.63 7.69 5.99
CA ARG A 305 12.45 9.02 6.58
C ARG A 305 12.41 8.96 8.11
N HIS A 306 11.68 7.98 8.67
CA HIS A 306 11.64 7.80 10.13
C HIS A 306 13.03 7.51 10.71
N HIS A 307 13.83 6.67 10.05
CA HIS A 307 15.21 6.38 10.47
C HIS A 307 16.22 7.45 10.03
N GLY A 308 15.79 8.47 9.30
CA GLY A 308 16.61 9.58 8.83
C GLY A 308 17.65 9.21 7.81
N LEU A 309 17.42 8.14 7.05
CA LEU A 309 18.36 7.72 6.01
C LEU A 309 18.37 8.73 4.86
N PRO A 310 19.55 9.08 4.29
CA PRO A 310 19.59 9.65 2.96
C PRO A 310 18.97 8.67 1.97
N ILE A 311 18.13 9.18 1.07
CA ILE A 311 17.33 8.36 0.15
C ILE A 311 17.75 8.67 -1.28
N LEU A 312 18.21 7.67 -2.00
CA LEU A 312 18.57 7.79 -3.42
C LEU A 312 17.45 7.22 -4.30
N GLY A 313 16.94 8.04 -5.22
CA GLY A 313 15.84 7.64 -6.10
C GLY A 313 15.71 8.50 -7.35
N PRO A 314 14.69 8.27 -8.21
CA PRO A 314 14.44 9.11 -9.37
C PRO A 314 14.11 10.55 -8.95
N ASP A 315 14.44 11.52 -9.82
CA ASP A 315 14.29 12.94 -9.53
C ASP A 315 12.87 13.36 -9.22
N ARG A 316 11.87 12.64 -9.75
CA ARG A 316 10.46 12.88 -9.46
C ARG A 316 10.07 12.65 -7.99
N LEU A 317 10.89 11.96 -7.22
CA LEU A 317 10.67 11.81 -5.77
C LEU A 317 11.20 13.01 -4.98
N CYS A 318 12.06 13.84 -5.59
CA CYS A 318 12.68 14.97 -4.90
C CYS A 318 11.62 16.04 -4.58
N ASP A 319 11.63 16.48 -3.33
CA ASP A 319 10.80 17.57 -2.82
C ASP A 319 11.66 18.52 -2.00
N ARG A 320 11.47 19.84 -2.17
CA ARG A 320 12.20 20.85 -1.41
C ARG A 320 12.03 20.73 0.11
N ASN A 321 10.89 20.18 0.53
CA ASN A 321 10.59 19.94 1.94
C ASN A 321 11.15 18.60 2.45
N MET A 322 11.78 17.81 1.59
CA MET A 322 12.37 16.51 1.91
C MET A 322 13.81 16.43 1.42
N PRO A 323 14.75 17.20 2.02
CA PRO A 323 16.13 17.31 1.53
C PRO A 323 16.92 16.00 1.63
N SER A 324 16.44 15.04 2.41
CA SER A 324 17.01 13.68 2.50
C SER A 324 16.83 12.86 1.24
N ILE A 325 15.94 13.26 0.31
CA ILE A 325 15.72 12.56 -0.97
C ILE A 325 16.60 13.19 -2.04
N ILE A 326 17.51 12.38 -2.59
CA ILE A 326 18.51 12.78 -3.58
C ILE A 326 18.18 12.12 -4.91
N GLY A 327 18.07 12.93 -5.96
CA GLY A 327 17.73 12.48 -7.30
C GLY A 327 18.94 11.96 -8.10
N TYR A 328 18.69 11.06 -9.03
CA TYR A 328 19.75 10.46 -9.88
C TYR A 328 20.42 11.46 -10.84
N SER A 329 19.77 12.58 -11.16
CA SER A 329 20.38 13.60 -12.05
C SER A 329 21.41 14.50 -11.37
N ASP A 330 21.46 14.48 -10.03
CA ASP A 330 22.52 15.17 -9.29
C ASP A 330 23.86 14.47 -9.58
N PRO A 331 24.84 15.15 -10.19
CA PRO A 331 26.13 14.55 -10.53
C PRO A 331 26.89 14.03 -9.30
N ASN A 332 26.60 14.60 -8.12
CA ASN A 332 27.21 14.25 -6.85
C ASN A 332 26.27 13.40 -5.96
N ALA A 333 25.19 12.84 -6.52
CA ALA A 333 24.16 12.14 -5.75
C ALA A 333 24.72 11.09 -4.79
N LEU A 334 25.64 10.26 -5.26
CA LEU A 334 26.21 9.17 -4.46
C LEU A 334 27.11 9.68 -3.33
N ASP A 335 27.93 10.70 -3.61
CA ASP A 335 28.80 11.33 -2.62
C ASP A 335 27.99 12.07 -1.55
N ARG A 336 26.90 12.74 -1.98
CA ARG A 336 25.95 13.37 -1.06
C ARG A 336 25.26 12.35 -0.14
N CYS A 337 24.86 11.19 -0.67
CA CYS A 337 24.30 10.11 0.15
C CYS A 337 25.30 9.61 1.19
N GLU A 338 26.59 9.50 0.83
CA GLU A 338 27.64 9.06 1.76
C GLU A 338 27.95 10.07 2.85
N ALA A 339 27.93 11.36 2.49
CA ALA A 339 28.26 12.46 3.40
C ALA A 339 27.13 12.90 4.31
N MET A 340 25.87 12.63 3.90
CA MET A 340 24.69 13.10 4.64
C MET A 340 24.53 12.35 5.95
N GLN A 341 24.38 13.10 7.04
CA GLN A 341 24.04 12.56 8.34
C GLN A 341 22.54 12.21 8.38
N ARG A 342 22.19 11.26 9.21
CA ARG A 342 20.80 10.88 9.43
C ARG A 342 19.98 12.04 9.99
N GLN A 343 18.80 12.26 9.39
CA GLN A 343 17.83 13.29 9.79
C GLN A 343 16.46 12.64 10.00
N PRO A 344 16.20 12.04 11.19
CA PRO A 344 14.93 11.37 11.47
C PRO A 344 13.76 12.34 11.40
N GLU A 345 12.69 11.91 10.73
CA GLU A 345 11.43 12.65 10.64
C GLU A 345 10.37 12.02 11.55
N ALA A 346 9.51 12.86 12.13
CA ALA A 346 8.33 12.40 12.84
C ALA A 346 7.29 11.88 11.84
N ILE A 347 7.08 10.57 11.83
CA ILE A 347 6.05 9.92 11.01
C ILE A 347 4.91 9.47 11.94
N ASN A 348 3.68 9.63 11.49
CA ASN A 348 2.50 9.24 12.26
C ASN A 348 2.46 7.73 12.53
N ASP A 349 1.87 7.36 13.64
CA ASP A 349 1.43 5.97 13.88
C ASP A 349 0.17 5.64 13.06
N TRP A 350 -0.07 4.36 12.78
CA TRP A 350 -1.28 3.91 12.10
C TRP A 350 -2.58 4.21 12.86
N SER A 351 -2.51 4.39 14.17
CA SER A 351 -3.64 4.81 15.00
C SER A 351 -4.18 6.17 14.58
N THR A 352 -3.31 7.11 14.19
CA THR A 352 -3.71 8.42 13.68
C THR A 352 -4.59 8.30 12.45
N LEU A 353 -4.21 7.44 11.49
CA LEU A 353 -5.03 7.19 10.31
C LEU A 353 -6.35 6.49 10.66
N ALA A 354 -6.33 5.50 11.56
CA ALA A 354 -7.54 4.81 12.00
C ALA A 354 -8.54 5.77 12.67
N ILE A 355 -8.04 6.68 13.50
CA ILE A 355 -8.84 7.75 14.13
C ILE A 355 -9.42 8.66 13.04
N ALA A 356 -8.61 9.17 12.14
CA ALA A 356 -9.05 10.06 11.06
C ALA A 356 -10.13 9.41 10.17
N LEU A 357 -10.01 8.13 9.86
CA LEU A 357 -11.00 7.40 9.08
C LEU A 357 -12.27 7.08 9.88
N SER A 358 -12.19 6.94 11.19
CA SER A 358 -13.33 6.63 12.06
C SER A 358 -14.16 7.86 12.48
N GLN A 359 -13.59 9.03 12.31
CA GLN A 359 -14.27 10.31 12.56
C GLN A 359 -14.98 10.77 11.29
N ASN A 360 -16.22 11.27 11.43
CA ASN A 360 -16.83 12.08 10.38
C ASN A 360 -16.29 13.49 10.56
N PRO A 361 -15.43 14.01 9.70
CA PRO A 361 -15.11 15.42 9.77
C PRO A 361 -16.42 16.19 9.56
N GLU A 362 -16.79 17.04 10.49
CA GLU A 362 -17.82 18.05 10.25
C GLU A 362 -17.44 18.75 8.95
N ILE A 363 -18.42 18.91 8.06
CA ILE A 363 -18.22 19.62 6.79
C ILE A 363 -17.88 21.05 7.18
N VAL A 364 -16.59 21.38 7.26
CA VAL A 364 -16.15 22.76 7.38
C VAL A 364 -16.46 23.38 6.01
N PRO A 365 -17.41 24.33 5.92
CA PRO A 365 -17.68 25.00 4.65
C PRO A 365 -16.37 25.64 4.18
N PRO A 366 -16.10 25.65 2.87
CA PRO A 366 -14.91 26.27 2.34
C PRO A 366 -14.88 27.72 2.80
N THR A 367 -13.84 28.10 3.56
CA THR A 367 -13.55 29.50 3.85
C THR A 367 -13.33 30.18 2.51
N VAL A 368 -14.29 30.98 2.09
CA VAL A 368 -14.18 31.90 0.97
C VAL A 368 -13.11 32.91 1.39
N THR A 369 -11.88 32.69 0.99
CA THR A 369 -10.86 33.75 1.01
C THR A 369 -11.17 34.65 -0.18
N SER A 370 -11.72 35.81 0.14
CA SER A 370 -11.88 36.99 -0.73
C SER A 370 -10.54 37.48 -1.24
#